data_6fc5bcbfd174bfb3a0e3c562ce411884
#
_entry.id   6fc5bcbfd174bfb3a0e3c562ce411884
#
_cell.length_a   1.000
_cell.length_b   1.000
_cell.length_c   1.000
_cell.angle_alpha   90.00
_cell.angle_beta   90.00
_cell.angle_gamma   90.00
#
_symmetry.space_group_name_H-M   'P 1'
#
loop_
_entity.id
_entity.type
_entity.pdbx_description
1 polymer ?
#
loop_
_entity_poly.entity_id
_entity_poly.type
_entity_poly.pdbx_seq_one_letter_code
_entity_poly.pdbx_strand_id
1 'polypeptide(L)'
;MKKKIINGLLQILGIMIVGAIIGYSVGKIVGDSLSKVDTPNSILLLIAGVLAFILHIIVHETGHLFFGLLSGYKFISFRVFDFKIIKDENGKLKIRFERLAGTGGQCLMRAPEYVEGKFKYKLYLLGGVTFNIVFSVVFWLVLPSYYTLLFALIGFVLAFLNLIPMGFNDGMTFYHASKDETTRFIL
;
A
#
# COMPACT_ATOMS: atom_id res chain seq x y z
N MET A 1 26.69 -8.68 -16.02
CA MET A 1 26.62 -8.03 -14.71
C MET A 1 26.53 -6.50 -14.81
N LYS A 2 27.44 -5.79 -15.49
CA LYS A 2 27.43 -4.30 -15.63
C LYS A 2 26.12 -3.73 -16.22
N LYS A 3 25.54 -4.35 -17.25
CA LYS A 3 24.28 -3.87 -17.88
C LYS A 3 23.05 -3.92 -16.94
N LYS A 4 22.98 -4.90 -16.03
CA LYS A 4 21.92 -4.99 -15.01
C LYS A 4 22.03 -3.87 -13.96
N ILE A 5 23.27 -3.55 -13.55
CA ILE A 5 23.53 -2.47 -12.57
C ILE A 5 23.18 -1.10 -13.18
N ILE A 6 23.60 -0.86 -14.44
CA ILE A 6 23.30 0.40 -15.14
C ILE A 6 21.79 0.57 -15.32
N ASN A 7 21.06 -0.47 -15.72
CA ASN A 7 19.60 -0.39 -15.84
C ASN A 7 18.92 -0.13 -14.48
N GLY A 8 19.41 -0.73 -13.39
CA GLY A 8 18.90 -0.46 -12.04
C GLY A 8 19.13 0.99 -11.61
N LEU A 9 20.33 1.54 -11.86
CA LEU A 9 20.64 2.94 -11.57
C LEU A 9 19.78 3.91 -12.41
N LEU A 10 19.58 3.63 -13.69
CA LEU A 10 18.70 4.43 -14.56
C LEU A 10 17.24 4.39 -14.11
N GLN A 11 16.76 3.24 -13.63
CA GLN A 11 15.42 3.14 -13.05
C GLN A 11 15.28 3.97 -11.77
N ILE A 12 16.24 3.87 -10.85
CA ILE A 12 16.25 4.67 -9.61
C ILE A 12 16.29 6.17 -9.95
N LEU A 13 17.14 6.57 -10.88
CA LEU A 13 17.23 7.97 -11.32
C LEU A 13 15.92 8.45 -11.94
N GLY A 14 15.30 7.63 -12.79
CA GLY A 14 13.97 7.93 -13.37
C GLY A 14 12.89 8.11 -12.30
N ILE A 15 12.87 7.23 -11.29
CA ILE A 15 11.95 7.32 -10.16
C ILE A 15 12.17 8.62 -9.37
N MET A 16 13.43 8.97 -9.10
CA MET A 16 13.77 10.20 -8.38
C MET A 16 13.34 11.46 -9.16
N ILE A 17 13.55 11.49 -10.48
CA ILE A 17 13.15 12.60 -11.34
C ILE A 17 11.62 12.75 -11.36
N VAL A 18 10.89 11.65 -11.58
CA VAL A 18 9.42 11.65 -11.59
C VAL A 18 8.89 12.07 -10.21
N GLY A 19 9.46 11.53 -9.13
CA GLY A 19 9.11 11.93 -7.77
C GLY A 19 9.36 13.41 -7.48
N ALA A 20 10.47 13.96 -7.97
CA ALA A 20 10.79 15.38 -7.82
C ALA A 20 9.82 16.28 -8.62
N ILE A 21 9.47 15.90 -9.85
CA ILE A 21 8.50 16.64 -10.68
C ILE A 21 7.12 16.63 -10.04
N ILE A 22 6.65 15.46 -9.61
CA ILE A 22 5.36 15.33 -8.92
C ILE A 22 5.39 16.12 -7.61
N GLY A 23 6.42 15.99 -6.81
CA GLY A 23 6.59 16.70 -5.54
C GLY A 23 6.61 18.23 -5.72
N TYR A 24 7.31 18.74 -6.74
CA TYR A 24 7.33 20.15 -7.06
C TYR A 24 5.95 20.64 -7.52
N SER A 25 5.30 19.91 -8.43
CA SER A 25 3.99 20.30 -8.98
C SER A 25 2.91 20.29 -7.89
N VAL A 26 2.88 19.23 -7.07
CA VAL A 26 1.99 19.13 -5.91
C VAL A 26 2.33 20.21 -4.90
N GLY A 27 3.60 20.43 -4.59
CA GLY A 27 4.05 21.45 -3.65
C GLY A 27 3.63 22.87 -4.06
N LYS A 28 3.66 23.18 -5.36
CA LYS A 28 3.19 24.47 -5.88
C LYS A 28 1.67 24.64 -5.74
N ILE A 29 0.88 23.63 -6.17
CA ILE A 29 -0.59 23.65 -6.07
C ILE A 29 -1.01 23.75 -4.59
N VAL A 30 -0.34 23.02 -3.74
CA VAL A 30 -0.61 22.95 -2.30
C VAL A 30 -0.12 24.21 -1.58
N GLY A 31 1.03 24.77 -1.97
CA GLY A 31 1.57 26.00 -1.41
C GLY A 31 0.59 27.15 -1.53
N ASP A 32 -0.04 27.29 -2.69
CA ASP A 32 -1.07 28.30 -2.93
C ASP A 32 -2.33 28.06 -2.06
N SER A 33 -2.68 26.80 -1.83
CA SER A 33 -3.85 26.43 -1.01
C SER A 33 -3.57 26.55 0.49
N LEU A 34 -2.33 26.32 0.93
CA LEU A 34 -1.91 26.36 2.33
C LEU A 34 -1.30 27.70 2.76
N SER A 35 -1.12 28.67 1.85
CA SER A 35 -0.56 29.98 2.16
C SER A 35 -1.36 30.77 3.24
N LYS A 36 -2.58 30.35 3.52
CA LYS A 36 -3.48 30.92 4.55
C LYS A 36 -3.52 30.12 5.86
N VAL A 37 -2.75 29.02 5.95
CA VAL A 37 -2.75 28.15 7.11
C VAL A 37 -1.45 28.36 7.89
N ASP A 38 -1.56 28.52 9.21
CA ASP A 38 -0.38 28.67 10.08
C ASP A 38 0.58 27.48 9.92
N THR A 39 1.88 27.79 9.90
CA THR A 39 2.93 26.77 9.79
C THR A 39 2.87 25.82 11.01
N PRO A 40 2.80 24.51 10.78
CA PRO A 40 2.65 23.56 11.88
C PRO A 40 3.93 23.49 12.73
N ASN A 41 3.78 23.14 14.00
CA ASN A 41 4.89 22.80 14.86
C ASN A 41 5.63 21.58 14.30
N SER A 42 6.95 21.67 14.17
CA SER A 42 7.80 20.60 13.58
C SER A 42 7.70 19.28 14.33
N ILE A 43 7.54 19.30 15.66
CA ILE A 43 7.38 18.09 16.46
C ILE A 43 6.03 17.42 16.17
N LEU A 44 4.96 18.21 16.08
CA LEU A 44 3.63 17.68 15.74
C LEU A 44 3.62 17.12 14.32
N LEU A 45 4.34 17.75 13.40
CA LEU A 45 4.44 17.26 12.03
C LEU A 45 5.20 15.91 11.96
N LEU A 46 6.26 15.74 12.75
CA LEU A 46 6.97 14.48 12.88
C LEU A 46 6.07 13.37 13.46
N ILE A 47 5.36 13.67 14.55
CA ILE A 47 4.40 12.72 15.14
C ILE A 47 3.31 12.34 14.13
N ALA A 48 2.73 13.32 13.44
CA ALA A 48 1.73 13.09 12.40
C ALA A 48 2.26 12.22 11.26
N GLY A 49 3.52 12.42 10.86
CA GLY A 49 4.19 11.58 9.84
C GLY A 49 4.31 10.11 10.26
N VAL A 50 4.74 9.86 11.50
CA VAL A 50 4.82 8.50 12.05
C VAL A 50 3.43 7.85 12.12
N LEU A 51 2.43 8.57 12.61
CA LEU A 51 1.05 8.08 12.68
C LEU A 51 0.49 7.83 11.28
N ALA A 52 0.71 8.73 10.33
CA ALA A 52 0.29 8.56 8.95
C ALA A 52 0.90 7.30 8.31
N PHE A 53 2.19 7.04 8.54
CA PHE A 53 2.86 5.83 8.06
C PHE A 53 2.20 4.56 8.62
N ILE A 54 1.96 4.51 9.93
CA ILE A 54 1.28 3.37 10.59
C ILE A 54 -0.13 3.18 10.04
N LEU A 55 -0.90 4.27 9.91
CA LEU A 55 -2.25 4.24 9.39
C LEU A 55 -2.30 3.76 7.94
N HIS A 56 -1.34 4.17 7.10
CA HIS A 56 -1.28 3.69 5.72
C HIS A 56 -0.96 2.21 5.60
N ILE A 57 -0.21 1.61 6.52
CA ILE A 57 -0.05 0.15 6.56
C ILE A 57 -1.41 -0.52 6.83
N ILE A 58 -2.17 -0.02 7.81
CA ILE A 58 -3.50 -0.57 8.14
C ILE A 58 -4.46 -0.40 6.96
N VAL A 59 -4.50 0.79 6.35
CA VAL A 59 -5.34 1.11 5.19
C VAL A 59 -5.00 0.18 4.03
N HIS A 60 -3.72 -0.02 3.75
CA HIS A 60 -3.23 -0.89 2.69
C HIS A 60 -3.72 -2.33 2.86
N GLU A 61 -3.49 -2.94 4.03
CA GLU A 61 -3.93 -4.31 4.30
C GLU A 61 -5.47 -4.44 4.29
N THR A 62 -6.16 -3.38 4.74
CA THR A 62 -7.63 -3.32 4.66
C THR A 62 -8.11 -3.28 3.21
N GLY A 63 -7.36 -2.65 2.31
CA GLY A 63 -7.63 -2.66 0.88
C GLY A 63 -7.59 -4.07 0.28
N HIS A 64 -6.57 -4.87 0.62
CA HIS A 64 -6.51 -6.28 0.22
C HIS A 64 -7.67 -7.07 0.79
N LEU A 65 -8.02 -6.87 2.06
CA LEU A 65 -9.15 -7.53 2.69
C LEU A 65 -10.46 -7.19 1.97
N PHE A 66 -10.73 -5.91 1.74
CA PHE A 66 -11.95 -5.44 1.10
C PHE A 66 -12.12 -5.98 -0.32
N PHE A 67 -11.11 -5.76 -1.18
CA PHE A 67 -11.19 -6.23 -2.57
C PHE A 67 -11.07 -7.74 -2.70
N GLY A 68 -10.37 -8.39 -1.77
CA GLY A 68 -10.31 -9.84 -1.69
C GLY A 68 -11.71 -10.43 -1.42
N LEU A 69 -12.42 -9.92 -0.41
CA LEU A 69 -13.80 -10.36 -0.11
C LEU A 69 -14.74 -10.12 -1.31
N LEU A 70 -14.65 -8.95 -1.96
CA LEU A 70 -15.42 -8.65 -3.18
C LEU A 70 -15.10 -9.58 -4.35
N SER A 71 -13.87 -10.12 -4.37
CA SER A 71 -13.41 -11.06 -5.41
C SER A 71 -13.67 -12.51 -5.07
N GLY A 72 -14.35 -12.80 -3.93
CA GLY A 72 -14.70 -14.15 -3.50
C GLY A 72 -13.60 -14.87 -2.69
N TYR A 73 -12.53 -14.18 -2.32
CA TYR A 73 -11.51 -14.74 -1.43
C TYR A 73 -12.06 -14.93 -0.01
N LYS A 74 -11.54 -15.92 0.70
CA LYS A 74 -11.91 -16.22 2.08
C LYS A 74 -10.80 -15.75 3.02
N PHE A 75 -11.16 -14.99 4.05
CA PHE A 75 -10.24 -14.48 5.06
C PHE A 75 -9.51 -15.60 5.81
N ILE A 76 -8.20 -15.49 5.94
CA ILE A 76 -7.33 -16.37 6.75
C ILE A 76 -6.73 -15.57 7.91
N SER A 77 -5.97 -14.51 7.61
CA SER A 77 -5.35 -13.69 8.65
C SER A 77 -5.10 -12.25 8.16
N PHE A 78 -5.09 -11.34 9.13
CA PHE A 78 -4.75 -9.93 8.95
C PHE A 78 -3.70 -9.56 9.99
N ARG A 79 -2.59 -8.98 9.57
CA ARG A 79 -1.48 -8.61 10.44
C ARG A 79 -0.99 -7.21 10.16
N VAL A 80 -0.74 -6.47 11.23
CA VAL A 80 -0.04 -5.19 11.19
C VAL A 80 1.02 -5.23 12.28
N PHE A 81 2.28 -5.10 11.91
CA PHE A 81 3.45 -5.34 12.75
C PHE A 81 3.37 -6.72 13.41
N ASP A 82 3.48 -6.78 14.73
CA ASP A 82 3.41 -8.02 15.52
C ASP A 82 1.98 -8.42 15.90
N PHE A 83 0.99 -7.58 15.62
CA PHE A 83 -0.41 -7.84 15.91
C PHE A 83 -1.08 -8.58 14.75
N LYS A 84 -1.60 -9.79 15.02
CA LYS A 84 -2.21 -10.68 14.03
C LYS A 84 -3.60 -11.14 14.46
N ILE A 85 -4.57 -10.98 13.58
CA ILE A 85 -5.90 -11.55 13.68
C ILE A 85 -5.95 -12.77 12.77
N ILE A 86 -6.33 -13.92 13.27
CA ILE A 86 -6.47 -15.17 12.51
C ILE A 86 -7.88 -15.73 12.66
N LYS A 87 -8.34 -16.45 11.66
CA LYS A 87 -9.55 -17.27 11.74
C LYS A 87 -9.14 -18.70 12.06
N ASP A 88 -9.65 -19.26 13.19
CA ASP A 88 -9.37 -20.65 13.59
C ASP A 88 -10.21 -21.65 12.77
N GLU A 89 -9.96 -22.94 12.99
CA GLU A 89 -10.66 -24.04 12.32
C GLU A 89 -12.18 -24.03 12.57
N ASN A 90 -12.60 -23.47 13.71
CA ASN A 90 -14.01 -23.31 14.06
C ASN A 90 -14.63 -22.01 13.52
N GLY A 91 -13.90 -21.25 12.69
CA GLY A 91 -14.34 -19.99 12.13
C GLY A 91 -14.30 -18.79 13.08
N LYS A 92 -13.78 -18.95 14.32
CA LYS A 92 -13.68 -17.88 15.30
C LYS A 92 -12.41 -17.03 15.07
N LEU A 93 -12.53 -15.73 15.27
CA LEU A 93 -11.39 -14.82 15.22
C LEU A 93 -10.59 -14.91 16.52
N LYS A 94 -9.28 -15.05 16.39
CA LYS A 94 -8.31 -15.04 17.49
C LYS A 94 -7.24 -13.99 17.24
N ILE A 95 -6.81 -13.32 18.28
CA ILE A 95 -5.71 -12.38 18.27
C ILE A 95 -4.44 -13.11 18.72
N ARG A 96 -3.35 -12.91 17.97
CA ARG A 96 -2.02 -13.40 18.32
C ARG A 96 -1.00 -12.29 18.16
N PHE A 97 0.06 -12.36 18.95
CA PHE A 97 1.27 -11.56 18.75
C PHE A 97 2.32 -12.45 18.14
N GLU A 98 2.68 -12.17 16.88
CA GLU A 98 3.61 -13.00 16.11
C GLU A 98 4.53 -12.09 15.31
N ARG A 99 5.82 -12.11 15.65
CA ARG A 99 6.83 -11.32 14.95
C ARG A 99 7.17 -11.97 13.61
N LEU A 100 7.00 -11.22 12.54
CA LEU A 100 7.46 -11.62 11.21
C LEU A 100 8.39 -10.54 10.66
N ALA A 101 9.65 -10.90 10.44
CA ALA A 101 10.62 -10.00 9.88
C ALA A 101 10.33 -9.70 8.40
N GLY A 102 10.56 -8.46 7.99
CA GLY A 102 10.58 -8.09 6.56
C GLY A 102 9.30 -7.49 5.99
N THR A 103 8.18 -7.48 6.74
CA THR A 103 6.94 -6.84 6.27
C THR A 103 6.25 -6.05 7.37
N GLY A 104 5.75 -4.84 7.07
CA GLY A 104 4.98 -4.02 8.02
C GLY A 104 3.55 -4.51 8.21
N GLY A 105 2.95 -5.14 7.20
CA GLY A 105 1.61 -5.69 7.21
C GLY A 105 1.50 -6.95 6.36
N GLN A 106 0.38 -7.67 6.48
CA GLN A 106 0.04 -8.81 5.63
C GLN A 106 -1.43 -9.17 5.77
N CYS A 107 -2.16 -9.21 4.67
CA CYS A 107 -3.51 -9.76 4.60
C CYS A 107 -3.48 -11.07 3.80
N LEU A 108 -3.59 -12.20 4.50
CA LEU A 108 -3.66 -13.52 3.86
C LEU A 108 -5.11 -13.91 3.63
N MET A 109 -5.40 -14.30 2.42
CA MET A 109 -6.72 -14.77 2.02
C MET A 109 -6.58 -16.03 1.16
N ARG A 110 -7.55 -16.94 1.26
CA ARG A 110 -7.62 -18.11 0.41
C ARG A 110 -8.33 -17.74 -0.89
N ALA A 111 -7.69 -18.01 -2.00
CA ALA A 111 -8.29 -17.82 -3.32
C ALA A 111 -9.58 -18.66 -3.47
N PRO A 112 -10.58 -18.17 -4.23
CA PRO A 112 -11.72 -18.96 -4.64
C PRO A 112 -11.28 -20.08 -5.58
N GLU A 113 -12.18 -21.06 -5.84
CA GLU A 113 -11.93 -22.05 -6.86
C GLU A 113 -11.71 -21.38 -8.21
N TYR A 114 -10.72 -21.88 -8.93
CA TYR A 114 -10.39 -21.31 -10.23
C TYR A 114 -11.48 -21.58 -11.25
N VAL A 115 -11.96 -20.51 -11.86
CA VAL A 115 -12.83 -20.55 -13.03
C VAL A 115 -12.17 -19.68 -14.09
N GLU A 116 -11.78 -20.28 -15.22
CA GLU A 116 -11.12 -19.58 -16.32
C GLU A 116 -11.90 -18.33 -16.75
N GLY A 117 -11.17 -17.21 -16.91
CA GLY A 117 -11.76 -15.91 -17.27
C GLY A 117 -12.54 -15.19 -16.17
N LYS A 118 -12.81 -15.81 -15.01
CA LYS A 118 -13.56 -15.21 -13.90
C LYS A 118 -12.71 -14.92 -12.63
N PHE A 119 -11.43 -15.26 -12.66
CA PHE A 119 -10.58 -15.12 -11.49
C PHE A 119 -10.08 -13.68 -11.29
N LYS A 120 -10.63 -12.97 -10.33
CA LYS A 120 -10.41 -11.53 -10.10
C LYS A 120 -9.19 -11.24 -9.20
N TYR A 121 -8.06 -11.94 -9.41
CA TYR A 121 -6.86 -11.75 -8.59
C TYR A 121 -6.30 -10.32 -8.63
N LYS A 122 -6.46 -9.60 -9.76
CA LYS A 122 -5.98 -8.23 -9.91
C LYS A 122 -6.59 -7.27 -8.90
N LEU A 123 -7.88 -7.40 -8.62
CA LEU A 123 -8.57 -6.56 -7.63
C LEU A 123 -8.03 -6.80 -6.23
N TYR A 124 -7.79 -8.06 -5.86
CA TYR A 124 -7.18 -8.41 -4.58
C TYR A 124 -5.77 -7.84 -4.46
N LEU A 125 -4.90 -8.10 -5.44
CA LEU A 125 -3.50 -7.68 -5.41
C LEU A 125 -3.31 -6.15 -5.44
N LEU A 126 -4.16 -5.43 -6.16
CA LEU A 126 -4.09 -3.96 -6.24
C LEU A 126 -4.90 -3.27 -5.13
N GLY A 127 -5.60 -4.04 -4.29
CA GLY A 127 -6.48 -3.51 -3.26
C GLY A 127 -5.80 -2.57 -2.28
N GLY A 128 -4.63 -2.94 -1.77
CA GLY A 128 -3.84 -2.14 -0.85
C GLY A 128 -3.40 -0.80 -1.45
N VAL A 129 -2.84 -0.85 -2.66
CA VAL A 129 -2.43 0.35 -3.41
C VAL A 129 -3.62 1.27 -3.67
N THR A 130 -4.75 0.70 -4.09
CA THR A 130 -5.98 1.47 -4.37
C THR A 130 -6.47 2.19 -3.11
N PHE A 131 -6.50 1.52 -1.96
CA PHE A 131 -6.92 2.14 -0.71
C PHE A 131 -5.96 3.25 -0.27
N ASN A 132 -4.66 3.05 -0.37
CA ASN A 132 -3.70 4.11 -0.04
C ASN A 132 -3.93 5.35 -0.90
N ILE A 133 -4.17 5.21 -2.20
CA ILE A 133 -4.45 6.34 -3.09
C ILE A 133 -5.79 7.01 -2.73
N VAL A 134 -6.87 6.22 -2.61
CA VAL A 134 -8.22 6.75 -2.33
C VAL A 134 -8.25 7.50 -1.00
N PHE A 135 -7.72 6.90 0.07
CA PHE A 135 -7.70 7.55 1.38
C PHE A 135 -6.82 8.80 1.39
N SER A 136 -5.68 8.80 0.69
CA SER A 136 -4.83 9.98 0.52
C SER A 136 -5.58 11.14 -0.11
N VAL A 137 -6.29 10.89 -1.22
CA VAL A 137 -7.06 11.90 -1.94
C VAL A 137 -8.24 12.40 -1.09
N VAL A 138 -9.02 11.48 -0.53
CA VAL A 138 -10.22 11.82 0.24
C VAL A 138 -9.87 12.66 1.47
N PHE A 139 -8.89 12.23 2.28
CA PHE A 139 -8.50 12.97 3.48
C PHE A 139 -8.00 14.37 3.16
N TRP A 140 -7.20 14.52 2.10
CA TRP A 140 -6.70 15.83 1.70
C TRP A 140 -7.81 16.75 1.16
N LEU A 141 -8.75 16.21 0.39
CA LEU A 141 -9.86 17.02 -0.17
C LEU A 141 -10.88 17.45 0.90
N VAL A 142 -11.14 16.57 1.88
CA VAL A 142 -12.16 16.82 2.91
C VAL A 142 -11.64 17.72 4.03
N LEU A 143 -10.36 17.60 4.40
CA LEU A 143 -9.73 18.31 5.51
C LEU A 143 -8.37 18.90 5.07
N PRO A 144 -8.34 19.91 4.20
CA PRO A 144 -7.08 20.46 3.69
C PRO A 144 -6.26 21.09 4.84
N SER A 145 -5.12 20.48 5.13
CA SER A 145 -4.17 20.93 6.16
C SER A 145 -2.76 20.37 5.86
N TYR A 146 -1.73 20.90 6.52
CA TYR A 146 -0.37 20.34 6.42
C TYR A 146 -0.31 18.86 6.85
N TYR A 147 -1.11 18.47 7.85
CA TYR A 147 -1.15 17.10 8.36
C TYR A 147 -1.78 16.12 7.36
N THR A 148 -2.88 16.51 6.74
CA THR A 148 -3.56 15.67 5.72
C THR A 148 -2.80 15.66 4.41
N LEU A 149 -2.07 16.74 4.07
CA LEU A 149 -1.12 16.72 2.97
C LEU A 149 0.03 15.73 3.23
N LEU A 150 0.63 15.77 4.43
CA LEU A 150 1.68 14.82 4.81
C LEU A 150 1.16 13.38 4.76
N PHE A 151 -0.06 13.14 5.28
CA PHE A 151 -0.74 11.86 5.17
C PHE A 151 -0.87 11.44 3.69
N ALA A 152 -1.38 12.31 2.83
CA ALA A 152 -1.56 12.01 1.41
C ALA A 152 -0.22 11.70 0.70
N LEU A 153 0.83 12.49 0.95
CA LEU A 153 2.15 12.27 0.37
C LEU A 153 2.74 10.91 0.78
N ILE A 154 2.64 10.55 2.06
CA ILE A 154 3.10 9.24 2.55
C ILE A 154 2.31 8.12 1.87
N GLY A 155 1.00 8.25 1.75
CA GLY A 155 0.16 7.25 1.08
C GLY A 155 0.48 7.07 -0.40
N PHE A 156 0.73 8.14 -1.13
CA PHE A 156 1.17 8.07 -2.53
C PHE A 156 2.54 7.42 -2.67
N VAL A 157 3.49 7.75 -1.79
CA VAL A 157 4.83 7.14 -1.80
C VAL A 157 4.71 5.64 -1.53
N LEU A 158 3.96 5.24 -0.52
CA LEU A 158 3.76 3.82 -0.19
C LEU A 158 3.03 3.07 -1.32
N ALA A 159 2.00 3.66 -1.91
CA ALA A 159 1.29 3.09 -3.07
C ALA A 159 2.25 2.89 -4.24
N PHE A 160 3.06 3.88 -4.55
CA PHE A 160 4.04 3.81 -5.64
C PHE A 160 5.11 2.75 -5.39
N LEU A 161 5.69 2.69 -4.18
CA LEU A 161 6.69 1.68 -3.82
C LEU A 161 6.12 0.26 -3.89
N ASN A 162 4.85 0.07 -3.53
CA ASN A 162 4.18 -1.23 -3.65
C ASN A 162 3.83 -1.63 -5.09
N LEU A 163 3.74 -0.67 -6.04
CA LEU A 163 3.54 -0.98 -7.45
C LEU A 163 4.81 -1.40 -8.18
N ILE A 164 5.98 -0.93 -7.73
CA ILE A 164 7.26 -1.29 -8.36
C ILE A 164 7.57 -2.75 -8.00
N PRO A 165 7.79 -3.65 -8.99
CA PRO A 165 8.04 -5.05 -8.72
C PRO A 165 9.44 -5.26 -8.12
N MET A 166 9.56 -5.12 -6.80
CA MET A 166 10.80 -5.28 -6.03
C MET A 166 10.57 -6.07 -4.75
N GLY A 167 11.43 -7.02 -4.44
CA GLY A 167 11.36 -7.80 -3.20
C GLY A 167 10.08 -8.61 -3.08
N PHE A 168 9.37 -8.47 -1.95
CA PHE A 168 8.15 -9.22 -1.60
C PHE A 168 6.91 -8.32 -1.55
N ASN A 169 6.83 -7.29 -2.41
CA ASN A 169 5.70 -6.37 -2.45
C ASN A 169 4.61 -6.82 -3.44
N ASP A 170 3.48 -6.10 -3.45
CA ASP A 170 2.33 -6.39 -4.32
C ASP A 170 2.66 -6.32 -5.80
N GLY A 171 3.51 -5.35 -6.20
CA GLY A 171 3.96 -5.19 -7.57
C GLY A 171 4.70 -6.42 -8.09
N MET A 172 5.56 -7.04 -7.25
CA MET A 172 6.25 -8.28 -7.60
C MET A 172 5.26 -9.44 -7.69
N THR A 173 4.36 -9.56 -6.72
CA THR A 173 3.32 -10.58 -6.70
C THR A 173 2.39 -10.45 -7.91
N PHE A 174 1.98 -9.22 -8.24
CA PHE A 174 1.19 -8.94 -9.44
C PHE A 174 1.94 -9.29 -10.74
N TYR A 175 3.23 -8.96 -10.81
CA TYR A 175 4.07 -9.29 -11.97
C TYR A 175 4.15 -10.80 -12.20
N HIS A 176 4.40 -11.60 -11.15
CA HIS A 176 4.44 -13.05 -11.24
C HIS A 176 3.06 -13.62 -11.60
N ALA A 177 2.00 -13.22 -10.91
CA ALA A 177 0.64 -13.66 -11.20
C ALA A 177 0.17 -13.30 -12.62
N SER A 178 0.69 -12.23 -13.22
CA SER A 178 0.36 -11.85 -14.59
C SER A 178 1.04 -12.75 -15.63
N LYS A 179 2.22 -13.31 -15.31
CA LYS A 179 3.00 -14.16 -16.21
C LYS A 179 2.71 -15.64 -16.08
N ASP A 180 2.41 -16.11 -14.88
CA ASP A 180 2.23 -17.53 -14.59
C ASP A 180 0.86 -17.76 -13.96
N GLU A 181 0.08 -18.60 -14.63
CA GLU A 181 -1.26 -18.95 -14.19
C GLU A 181 -1.25 -19.75 -12.88
N THR A 182 -0.25 -20.61 -12.67
CA THR A 182 -0.11 -21.40 -11.45
C THR A 182 0.15 -20.51 -10.23
N THR A 183 0.89 -19.43 -10.38
CA THR A 183 1.15 -18.45 -9.32
C THR A 183 -0.14 -17.79 -8.81
N ARG A 184 -1.17 -17.67 -9.64
CA ARG A 184 -2.46 -17.08 -9.25
C ARG A 184 -3.22 -17.89 -8.20
N PHE A 185 -2.88 -19.16 -8.05
CA PHE A 185 -3.50 -20.07 -7.09
C PHE A 185 -2.80 -20.12 -5.73
N ILE A 186 -1.53 -19.76 -5.70
CA ILE A 186 -0.68 -19.87 -4.52
C ILE A 186 -0.77 -18.59 -3.67
N LEU A 187 -1.33 -17.52 -4.23
CA LEU A 187 -1.59 -16.24 -3.58
C LEU A 187 -2.85 -16.32 -2.73
#